data_5d8a607212b10c10d4282d21445456a0
#
_entry.id   5d8a607212b10c10d4282d21445456a0
#
_cell.length_a   1.000
_cell.length_b   1.000
_cell.length_c   1.000
_cell.angle_alpha   90.00
_cell.angle_beta   90.00
_cell.angle_gamma   90.00
#
_symmetry.space_group_name_H-M   'P 1'
#
loop_
_entity.id
_entity.type
_entity.pdbx_description
1 polymer ?
#
loop_
_entity_poly.entity_id
_entity_poly.type
_entity_poly.pdbx_seq_one_letter_code
_entity_poly.pdbx_strand_id
1 'polypeptide(L)'
;MSTENRRWALVGPLAVALWVVGIILINRNGPAEHATGSQILAWYKSDSDTITMGAWLFMLGCLAFVAFVAGLRVRLTEAAGRASQLPMLMLVGAGMAALSGIVTAGVDLGGGIDKNDITPAIAAVFHHSVDIFFVGAEIAAILPLAAFAIVAWRTRVLPRWWAAFAGLVAVVLIAGPIGWLGLIFGVPVWTLGTSLFVRLRSPERMRTAAVAA
;
A
#
# COMPACT_ATOMS: atom_id res chain seq x y z
N MET A 1 -26.53 -10.55 -4.66
CA MET A 1 -25.21 -9.89 -4.81
C MET A 1 -24.78 -10.04 -6.25
N SER A 2 -24.65 -8.94 -7.00
CA SER A 2 -24.19 -9.02 -8.38
C SER A 2 -22.79 -9.62 -8.40
N THR A 3 -22.48 -10.41 -9.42
CA THR A 3 -21.16 -11.01 -9.65
C THR A 3 -20.04 -9.95 -9.67
N GLU A 4 -20.37 -8.74 -10.04
CA GLU A 4 -19.50 -7.57 -10.06
C GLU A 4 -18.99 -7.17 -8.65
N ASN A 5 -19.84 -7.27 -7.63
CA ASN A 5 -19.50 -6.96 -6.24
C ASN A 5 -18.53 -7.97 -5.58
N ARG A 6 -18.30 -9.14 -6.16
CA ARG A 6 -17.30 -10.11 -5.68
C ARG A 6 -15.93 -9.92 -6.34
N ARG A 7 -15.93 -9.38 -7.57
CA ARG A 7 -14.68 -9.27 -8.36
C ARG A 7 -13.74 -8.19 -7.83
N TRP A 8 -14.24 -7.02 -7.43
CA TRP A 8 -13.39 -5.96 -6.91
C TRP A 8 -12.66 -6.35 -5.61
N ALA A 9 -13.23 -7.22 -4.79
CA ALA A 9 -12.55 -7.72 -3.59
C ALA A 9 -11.32 -8.58 -3.90
N LEU A 10 -11.14 -9.05 -5.14
CA LEU A 10 -9.93 -9.75 -5.59
C LEU A 10 -8.80 -8.79 -5.92
N VAL A 11 -9.11 -7.51 -6.11
CA VAL A 11 -8.10 -6.49 -6.43
C VAL A 11 -7.14 -6.26 -5.25
N GLY A 12 -7.63 -6.40 -4.00
CA GLY A 12 -6.76 -6.29 -2.81
C GLY A 12 -5.67 -7.37 -2.75
N PRO A 13 -6.00 -8.67 -2.82
CA PRO A 13 -5.00 -9.73 -2.93
C PRO A 13 -4.06 -9.57 -4.13
N LEU A 14 -4.56 -9.12 -5.28
CA LEU A 14 -3.73 -8.83 -6.46
C LEU A 14 -2.72 -7.72 -6.14
N ALA A 15 -3.16 -6.62 -5.51
CA ALA A 15 -2.27 -5.53 -5.12
C ALA A 15 -1.13 -6.04 -4.21
N VAL A 16 -1.47 -6.84 -3.19
CA VAL A 16 -0.48 -7.39 -2.26
C VAL A 16 0.48 -8.36 -2.97
N ALA A 17 -0.02 -9.22 -3.86
CA ALA A 17 0.83 -10.12 -4.62
C ALA A 17 1.83 -9.35 -5.50
N LEU A 18 1.36 -8.31 -6.19
CA LEU A 18 2.20 -7.45 -7.02
C LEU A 18 3.25 -6.70 -6.20
N TRP A 19 2.91 -6.19 -5.01
CA TRP A 19 3.85 -5.55 -4.10
C TRP A 19 4.93 -6.53 -3.63
N VAL A 20 4.51 -7.69 -3.12
CA VAL A 20 5.45 -8.68 -2.57
C VAL A 20 6.42 -9.13 -3.65
N VAL A 21 5.93 -9.50 -4.83
CA VAL A 21 6.79 -9.91 -5.95
C VAL A 21 7.68 -8.74 -6.40
N GLY A 22 7.12 -7.54 -6.53
CA GLY A 22 7.87 -6.34 -6.92
C GLY A 22 9.01 -6.04 -5.95
N ILE A 23 8.75 -6.01 -4.65
CA ILE A 23 9.76 -5.76 -3.60
C ILE A 23 10.85 -6.85 -3.63
N ILE A 24 10.47 -8.12 -3.74
CA ILE A 24 11.44 -9.23 -3.80
C ILE A 24 12.36 -9.07 -5.02
N LEU A 25 11.81 -8.72 -6.18
CA LEU A 25 12.59 -8.55 -7.39
C LEU A 25 13.52 -7.34 -7.31
N ILE A 26 13.04 -6.18 -6.85
CA ILE A 26 13.86 -4.97 -6.70
C ILE A 26 15.03 -5.25 -5.74
N ASN A 27 14.77 -5.88 -4.60
CA ASN A 27 15.78 -6.08 -3.56
C ASN A 27 16.62 -7.35 -3.75
N ARG A 28 16.40 -8.11 -4.81
CA ARG A 28 17.22 -9.27 -5.12
C ARG A 28 18.65 -8.83 -5.36
N ASN A 29 19.58 -9.39 -4.62
CA ASN A 29 21.01 -9.03 -4.69
C ASN A 29 21.27 -7.53 -4.41
N GLY A 30 20.36 -6.86 -3.66
CA GLY A 30 20.52 -5.43 -3.32
C GLY A 30 21.84 -5.12 -2.65
N PRO A 31 22.33 -3.88 -2.79
CA PRO A 31 23.59 -3.47 -2.18
C PRO A 31 23.50 -3.49 -0.65
N ALA A 32 24.64 -3.63 0.03
CA ALA A 32 24.70 -3.54 1.48
C ALA A 32 24.30 -2.12 1.95
N GLU A 33 23.83 -1.99 3.19
CA GLU A 33 23.34 -0.74 3.77
C GLU A 33 24.33 0.44 3.66
N HIS A 34 25.65 0.15 3.67
CA HIS A 34 26.72 1.15 3.54
C HIS A 34 27.47 1.04 2.21
N ALA A 35 26.79 0.59 1.14
CA ALA A 35 27.40 0.46 -0.16
C ALA A 35 27.85 1.82 -0.71
N THR A 36 29.02 1.81 -1.35
CA THR A 36 29.52 2.98 -2.09
C THR A 36 28.70 3.21 -3.36
N GLY A 37 28.70 4.44 -3.89
CA GLY A 37 28.02 4.74 -5.15
C GLY A 37 28.46 3.87 -6.31
N SER A 38 29.72 3.42 -6.32
CA SER A 38 30.24 2.48 -7.34
C SER A 38 29.63 1.08 -7.21
N GLN A 39 29.41 0.61 -5.97
CA GLN A 39 28.75 -0.67 -5.71
C GLN A 39 27.25 -0.62 -6.08
N ILE A 40 26.59 0.49 -5.76
CA ILE A 40 25.18 0.73 -6.14
C ILE A 40 25.04 0.76 -7.66
N LEU A 41 25.93 1.47 -8.36
CA LEU A 41 25.93 1.50 -9.82
C LEU A 41 26.18 0.11 -10.43
N ALA A 42 27.09 -0.67 -9.84
CA ALA A 42 27.36 -2.05 -10.28
C ALA A 42 26.11 -2.92 -10.13
N TRP A 43 25.37 -2.76 -9.03
CA TRP A 43 24.09 -3.45 -8.82
C TRP A 43 23.04 -3.04 -9.86
N TYR A 44 22.84 -1.74 -10.13
CA TYR A 44 21.95 -1.30 -11.20
C TYR A 44 22.33 -1.91 -12.57
N LYS A 45 23.64 -2.07 -12.84
CA LYS A 45 24.10 -2.68 -14.10
C LYS A 45 23.88 -4.19 -14.18
N SER A 46 24.10 -4.92 -13.09
CA SER A 46 23.98 -6.37 -13.07
C SER A 46 22.53 -6.85 -13.02
N ASP A 47 21.67 -6.15 -12.31
CA ASP A 47 20.32 -6.60 -12.00
C ASP A 47 19.20 -5.74 -12.65
N SER A 48 19.55 -4.92 -13.65
CA SER A 48 18.64 -3.94 -14.26
C SER A 48 17.30 -4.50 -14.72
N ASP A 49 17.29 -5.67 -15.36
CA ASP A 49 16.06 -6.28 -15.87
C ASP A 49 15.14 -6.72 -14.72
N THR A 50 15.74 -7.23 -13.65
CA THR A 50 15.02 -7.66 -12.45
C THR A 50 14.47 -6.45 -11.70
N ILE A 51 15.26 -5.38 -11.54
CA ILE A 51 14.85 -4.12 -10.93
C ILE A 51 13.71 -3.49 -11.74
N THR A 52 13.87 -3.41 -13.06
CA THR A 52 12.85 -2.86 -13.97
C THR A 52 11.54 -3.62 -13.85
N MET A 53 11.57 -4.95 -13.93
CA MET A 53 10.36 -5.77 -13.78
C MET A 53 9.72 -5.60 -12.41
N GLY A 54 10.53 -5.62 -11.35
CA GLY A 54 10.07 -5.43 -9.97
C GLY A 54 9.39 -4.08 -9.76
N ALA A 55 10.00 -3.00 -10.27
CA ALA A 55 9.45 -1.65 -10.19
C ALA A 55 8.08 -1.54 -10.90
N TRP A 56 7.95 -2.09 -12.11
CA TRP A 56 6.68 -2.14 -12.81
C TRP A 56 5.60 -2.88 -12.04
N LEU A 57 5.91 -4.08 -11.52
CA LEU A 57 4.96 -4.86 -10.73
C LEU A 57 4.54 -4.11 -9.46
N PHE A 58 5.49 -3.48 -8.77
CA PHE A 58 5.18 -2.70 -7.58
C PHE A 58 4.28 -1.51 -7.88
N MET A 59 4.55 -0.75 -8.94
CA MET A 59 3.71 0.38 -9.39
C MET A 59 2.29 -0.09 -9.75
N LEU A 60 2.15 -1.19 -10.47
CA LEU A 60 0.84 -1.79 -10.76
C LEU A 60 0.11 -2.23 -9.49
N GLY A 61 0.85 -2.73 -8.50
CA GLY A 61 0.33 -3.04 -7.17
C GLY A 61 -0.22 -1.79 -6.46
N CYS A 62 0.47 -0.66 -6.55
CA CYS A 62 0.02 0.63 -6.02
C CYS A 62 -1.30 1.09 -6.68
N LEU A 63 -1.42 0.98 -7.99
CA LEU A 63 -2.67 1.30 -8.70
C LEU A 63 -3.80 0.35 -8.31
N ALA A 64 -3.53 -0.95 -8.20
CA ALA A 64 -4.49 -1.94 -7.74
C ALA A 64 -4.96 -1.65 -6.31
N PHE A 65 -4.07 -1.20 -5.43
CA PHE A 65 -4.42 -0.79 -4.07
C PHE A 65 -5.39 0.39 -4.05
N VAL A 66 -5.16 1.43 -4.84
CA VAL A 66 -6.08 2.56 -4.97
C VAL A 66 -7.45 2.10 -5.47
N ALA A 67 -7.48 1.23 -6.47
CA ALA A 67 -8.73 0.65 -6.99
C ALA A 67 -9.47 -0.16 -5.92
N PHE A 68 -8.75 -0.97 -5.11
CA PHE A 68 -9.30 -1.68 -3.97
C PHE A 68 -9.91 -0.72 -2.93
N VAL A 69 -9.19 0.33 -2.54
CA VAL A 69 -9.66 1.32 -1.57
C VAL A 69 -10.84 2.12 -2.12
N ALA A 70 -10.87 2.42 -3.42
CA ALA A 70 -12.01 3.06 -4.07
C ALA A 70 -13.28 2.20 -3.98
N GLY A 71 -13.18 0.91 -4.21
CA GLY A 71 -14.29 -0.03 -4.02
C GLY A 71 -14.73 -0.14 -2.55
N LEU A 72 -13.77 -0.16 -1.62
CA LEU A 72 -14.05 -0.17 -0.18
C LEU A 72 -14.74 1.11 0.29
N ARG A 73 -14.33 2.27 -0.24
CA ARG A 73 -14.94 3.58 0.04
C ARG A 73 -16.44 3.57 -0.18
N VAL A 74 -16.92 3.02 -1.30
CA VAL A 74 -18.36 3.00 -1.62
C VAL A 74 -19.14 2.33 -0.49
N ARG A 75 -18.69 1.17 -0.03
CA ARG A 75 -19.34 0.42 1.06
C ARG A 75 -19.28 1.14 2.42
N LEU A 76 -18.14 1.75 2.72
CA LEU A 76 -18.00 2.50 3.96
C LEU A 76 -18.84 3.78 3.94
N THR A 77 -19.04 4.41 2.79
CA THR A 77 -19.96 5.56 2.64
C THR A 77 -21.41 5.15 2.86
N GLU A 78 -21.81 3.99 2.35
CA GLU A 78 -23.16 3.45 2.61
C GLU A 78 -23.40 3.18 4.11
N ALA A 79 -22.38 2.66 4.79
CA ALA A 79 -22.47 2.34 6.22
C ALA A 79 -22.37 3.58 7.14
N ALA A 80 -21.51 4.53 6.81
CA ALA A 80 -21.26 5.73 7.64
C ALA A 80 -22.25 6.87 7.38
N GLY A 81 -23.07 6.74 6.31
CA GLY A 81 -23.92 7.82 5.82
C GLY A 81 -23.16 8.81 4.92
N ARG A 82 -23.91 9.40 3.97
CA ARG A 82 -23.34 10.28 2.92
C ARG A 82 -22.67 11.54 3.45
N ALA A 83 -23.01 11.99 4.65
CA ALA A 83 -22.42 13.17 5.28
C ALA A 83 -21.00 12.91 5.83
N SER A 84 -20.59 11.66 5.99
CA SER A 84 -19.26 11.34 6.51
C SER A 84 -18.17 11.55 5.46
N GLN A 85 -17.15 12.35 5.80
CA GLN A 85 -15.98 12.59 4.95
C GLN A 85 -14.87 11.52 5.14
N LEU A 86 -14.97 10.66 6.15
CA LEU A 86 -13.94 9.67 6.46
C LEU A 86 -13.65 8.69 5.32
N PRO A 87 -14.68 8.16 4.58
CA PRO A 87 -14.39 7.31 3.43
C PRO A 87 -13.65 8.04 2.30
N MET A 88 -13.84 9.36 2.17
CA MET A 88 -13.09 10.16 1.21
C MET A 88 -11.65 10.36 1.65
N LEU A 89 -11.42 10.68 2.92
CA LEU A 89 -10.07 10.80 3.49
C LEU A 89 -9.29 9.49 3.35
N MET A 90 -9.96 8.34 3.52
CA MET A 90 -9.35 7.04 3.29
C MET A 90 -8.85 6.90 1.84
N LEU A 91 -9.63 7.32 0.84
CA LEU A 91 -9.24 7.25 -0.58
C LEU A 91 -8.09 8.22 -0.89
N VAL A 92 -8.15 9.45 -0.37
CA VAL A 92 -7.09 10.46 -0.56
C VAL A 92 -5.77 9.95 0.02
N GLY A 93 -5.78 9.46 1.26
CA GLY A 93 -4.57 8.92 1.89
C GLY A 93 -4.00 7.70 1.16
N ALA A 94 -4.86 6.81 0.66
CA ALA A 94 -4.43 5.68 -0.16
C ALA A 94 -3.81 6.13 -1.49
N GLY A 95 -4.37 7.17 -2.11
CA GLY A 95 -3.79 7.78 -3.32
C GLY A 95 -2.41 8.39 -3.06
N MET A 96 -2.25 9.11 -1.95
CA MET A 96 -0.97 9.69 -1.55
C MET A 96 0.08 8.61 -1.24
N ALA A 97 -0.29 7.56 -0.50
CA ALA A 97 0.61 6.45 -0.22
C ALA A 97 1.02 5.71 -1.50
N ALA A 98 0.06 5.46 -2.40
CA ALA A 98 0.34 4.84 -3.69
C ALA A 98 1.24 5.71 -4.58
N LEU A 99 1.03 7.03 -4.60
CA LEU A 99 1.88 7.96 -5.35
C LEU A 99 3.32 7.93 -4.82
N SER A 100 3.51 7.99 -3.49
CA SER A 100 4.84 7.87 -2.88
C SER A 100 5.48 6.52 -3.25
N GLY A 101 4.74 5.42 -3.21
CA GLY A 101 5.23 4.11 -3.64
C GLY A 101 5.60 4.06 -5.13
N ILE A 102 4.82 4.69 -6.01
CA ILE A 102 5.12 4.80 -7.44
C ILE A 102 6.40 5.61 -7.66
N VAL A 103 6.59 6.71 -6.93
CA VAL A 103 7.81 7.52 -7.03
C VAL A 103 9.01 6.72 -6.54
N THR A 104 8.89 6.01 -5.40
CA THR A 104 9.93 5.10 -4.88
C THR A 104 10.39 4.12 -5.96
N ALA A 105 9.46 3.36 -6.53
CA ALA A 105 9.77 2.40 -7.59
C ALA A 105 10.25 3.06 -8.89
N GLY A 106 9.79 4.28 -9.18
CA GLY A 106 10.22 5.07 -10.34
C GLY A 106 11.67 5.50 -10.26
N VAL A 107 12.17 5.77 -9.04
CA VAL A 107 13.60 6.08 -8.81
C VAL A 107 14.47 4.85 -9.08
N ASP A 108 14.09 3.68 -8.57
CA ASP A 108 14.80 2.42 -8.85
C ASP A 108 14.74 2.06 -10.35
N LEU A 109 13.58 2.28 -10.97
CA LEU A 109 13.39 2.08 -12.42
C LEU A 109 14.36 2.98 -13.22
N GLY A 110 14.48 4.27 -12.85
CA GLY A 110 15.42 5.21 -13.47
C GLY A 110 16.86 4.71 -13.36
N GLY A 111 17.29 4.28 -12.18
CA GLY A 111 18.62 3.69 -11.97
C GLY A 111 18.88 2.46 -12.84
N GLY A 112 17.88 1.59 -13.00
CA GLY A 112 17.98 0.38 -13.84
C GLY A 112 18.01 0.67 -15.34
N ILE A 113 17.20 1.63 -15.84
CA ILE A 113 17.12 2.00 -17.27
C ILE A 113 18.38 2.77 -17.70
N ASP A 114 18.75 3.81 -16.93
CA ASP A 114 19.82 4.74 -17.31
C ASP A 114 21.21 4.30 -16.80
N LYS A 115 21.33 3.02 -16.43
CA LYS A 115 22.52 2.41 -15.82
C LYS A 115 23.87 2.71 -16.51
N ASN A 116 23.86 3.02 -17.81
CA ASN A 116 25.06 3.33 -18.56
C ASN A 116 25.40 4.83 -18.58
N ASP A 117 24.41 5.68 -18.32
CA ASP A 117 24.50 7.14 -18.43
C ASP A 117 24.62 7.83 -17.08
N ILE A 118 24.37 7.11 -15.97
CA ILE A 118 24.49 7.66 -14.62
C ILE A 118 25.90 7.44 -14.04
N THR A 119 26.34 8.40 -13.22
CA THR A 119 27.59 8.31 -12.46
C THR A 119 27.36 7.60 -11.11
N PRO A 120 28.43 7.10 -10.44
CA PRO A 120 28.31 6.55 -9.08
C PRO A 120 27.63 7.50 -8.08
N ALA A 121 27.87 8.80 -8.21
CA ALA A 121 27.22 9.80 -7.35
C ALA A 121 25.72 9.88 -7.58
N ILE A 122 25.27 9.86 -8.84
CA ILE A 122 23.84 9.85 -9.20
C ILE A 122 23.19 8.55 -8.73
N ALA A 123 23.84 7.40 -8.91
CA ALA A 123 23.33 6.11 -8.45
C ALA A 123 23.13 6.10 -6.92
N ALA A 124 24.05 6.68 -6.15
CA ALA A 124 23.89 6.83 -4.72
C ALA A 124 22.71 7.76 -4.35
N VAL A 125 22.54 8.88 -5.05
CA VAL A 125 21.38 9.78 -4.84
C VAL A 125 20.07 9.06 -5.11
N PHE A 126 19.96 8.32 -6.19
CA PHE A 126 18.76 7.54 -6.49
C PHE A 126 18.46 6.54 -5.36
N HIS A 127 19.42 5.72 -5.02
CA HIS A 127 19.25 4.69 -3.99
C HIS A 127 18.84 5.26 -2.63
N HIS A 128 19.47 6.33 -2.16
CA HIS A 128 19.11 6.98 -0.89
C HIS A 128 17.79 7.77 -0.95
N SER A 129 17.38 8.22 -2.14
CA SER A 129 16.09 8.90 -2.30
C SER A 129 14.90 7.96 -2.09
N VAL A 130 15.07 6.66 -2.30
CA VAL A 130 14.05 5.64 -2.05
C VAL A 130 13.55 5.70 -0.62
N ASP A 131 14.45 5.86 0.37
CA ASP A 131 14.09 5.92 1.78
C ASP A 131 13.18 7.11 2.10
N ILE A 132 13.44 8.28 1.49
CA ILE A 132 12.64 9.50 1.70
C ILE A 132 11.21 9.30 1.21
N PHE A 133 11.05 8.75 0.01
CA PHE A 133 9.73 8.49 -0.54
C PHE A 133 9.02 7.35 0.17
N PHE A 134 9.77 6.37 0.69
CA PHE A 134 9.22 5.30 1.51
C PHE A 134 8.61 5.85 2.81
N VAL A 135 9.29 6.74 3.51
CA VAL A 135 8.74 7.46 4.68
C VAL A 135 7.50 8.26 4.29
N GLY A 136 7.48 8.87 3.11
CA GLY A 136 6.29 9.54 2.58
C GLY A 136 5.08 8.58 2.44
N ALA A 137 5.32 7.35 1.99
CA ALA A 137 4.29 6.33 1.92
C ALA A 137 3.79 5.88 3.31
N GLU A 138 4.70 5.76 4.30
CA GLU A 138 4.34 5.44 5.69
C GLU A 138 3.39 6.49 6.27
N ILE A 139 3.76 7.77 6.18
CA ILE A 139 2.96 8.87 6.70
C ILE A 139 1.59 8.94 5.99
N ALA A 140 1.58 8.79 4.67
CA ALA A 140 0.33 8.82 3.91
C ALA A 140 -0.59 7.64 4.22
N ALA A 141 -0.04 6.45 4.52
CA ALA A 141 -0.81 5.25 4.86
C ALA A 141 -1.51 5.33 6.22
N ILE A 142 -1.12 6.25 7.10
CA ILE A 142 -1.82 6.50 8.37
C ILE A 142 -3.28 6.90 8.12
N LEU A 143 -3.50 7.77 7.14
CA LEU A 143 -4.82 8.36 6.88
C LEU A 143 -5.87 7.31 6.45
N PRO A 144 -5.62 6.42 5.48
CA PRO A 144 -6.57 5.39 5.11
C PRO A 144 -6.87 4.40 6.24
N LEU A 145 -5.86 4.02 7.03
CA LEU A 145 -6.03 3.08 8.12
C LEU A 145 -6.80 3.69 9.29
N ALA A 146 -6.48 4.92 9.68
CA ALA A 146 -7.19 5.63 10.74
C ALA A 146 -8.65 5.91 10.36
N ALA A 147 -8.90 6.41 9.14
CA ALA A 147 -10.25 6.65 8.64
C ALA A 147 -11.07 5.35 8.59
N PHE A 148 -10.48 4.27 8.08
CA PHE A 148 -11.10 2.95 8.09
C PHE A 148 -11.42 2.47 9.51
N ALA A 149 -10.46 2.57 10.43
CA ALA A 149 -10.62 2.13 11.81
C ALA A 149 -11.81 2.85 12.48
N ILE A 150 -11.91 4.17 12.33
CA ILE A 150 -12.99 4.98 12.91
C ILE A 150 -14.35 4.56 12.32
N VAL A 151 -14.45 4.46 10.99
CA VAL A 151 -15.71 4.07 10.33
C VAL A 151 -16.12 2.65 10.73
N ALA A 152 -15.21 1.68 10.60
CA ALA A 152 -15.51 0.29 10.91
C ALA A 152 -15.86 0.08 12.38
N TRP A 153 -15.23 0.83 13.29
CA TRP A 153 -15.55 0.80 14.73
C TRP A 153 -16.94 1.32 15.03
N ARG A 154 -17.31 2.48 14.44
CA ARG A 154 -18.60 3.15 14.67
C ARG A 154 -19.77 2.39 14.05
N THR A 155 -19.59 1.93 12.80
CA THR A 155 -20.68 1.33 12.03
C THR A 155 -20.81 -0.18 12.23
N ARG A 156 -19.81 -0.83 12.85
CA ARG A 156 -19.75 -2.30 13.03
C ARG A 156 -19.90 -3.09 11.71
N VAL A 157 -19.68 -2.44 10.60
CA VAL A 157 -19.72 -3.07 9.26
C VAL A 157 -18.69 -4.20 9.15
N LEU A 158 -17.60 -4.11 9.93
CA LEU A 158 -16.58 -5.15 10.11
C LEU A 158 -16.39 -5.44 11.61
N PRO A 159 -15.75 -6.58 11.98
CA PRO A 159 -15.49 -6.89 13.40
C PRO A 159 -14.68 -5.77 14.05
N ARG A 160 -15.03 -5.40 15.29
CA ARG A 160 -14.31 -4.34 16.02
C ARG A 160 -12.82 -4.63 16.19
N TRP A 161 -12.45 -5.90 16.37
CA TRP A 161 -11.05 -6.27 16.48
C TRP A 161 -10.27 -5.97 15.19
N TRP A 162 -10.94 -6.06 14.02
CA TRP A 162 -10.33 -5.69 12.73
C TRP A 162 -10.16 -4.18 12.59
N ALA A 163 -11.12 -3.41 13.07
CA ALA A 163 -10.99 -1.95 13.19
C ALA A 163 -9.86 -1.56 14.15
N ALA A 164 -9.75 -2.24 15.30
CA ALA A 164 -8.65 -2.04 16.26
C ALA A 164 -7.29 -2.40 15.64
N PHE A 165 -7.19 -3.48 14.87
CA PHE A 165 -5.99 -3.86 14.14
C PHE A 165 -5.56 -2.75 13.16
N ALA A 166 -6.48 -2.21 12.35
CA ALA A 166 -6.16 -1.10 11.45
C ALA A 166 -5.69 0.16 12.21
N GLY A 167 -6.32 0.47 13.35
CA GLY A 167 -5.88 1.54 14.24
C GLY A 167 -4.49 1.31 14.81
N LEU A 168 -4.18 0.08 15.23
CA LEU A 168 -2.84 -0.30 15.69
C LEU A 168 -1.79 -0.11 14.60
N VAL A 169 -2.07 -0.56 13.38
CA VAL A 169 -1.15 -0.37 12.23
C VAL A 169 -0.92 1.12 11.98
N ALA A 170 -1.98 1.96 12.04
CA ALA A 170 -1.85 3.40 11.91
C ALA A 170 -0.94 4.01 12.99
N VAL A 171 -1.03 3.52 14.24
CA VAL A 171 -0.15 3.95 15.34
C VAL A 171 1.29 3.51 15.13
N VAL A 172 1.51 2.28 14.65
CA VAL A 172 2.85 1.77 14.33
C VAL A 172 3.52 2.61 13.24
N LEU A 173 2.76 3.03 12.21
CA LEU A 173 3.27 3.92 11.15
C LEU A 173 3.73 5.30 11.68
N ILE A 174 3.17 5.79 12.79
CA ILE A 174 3.61 7.05 13.42
C ILE A 174 4.91 6.86 14.23
N ALA A 175 5.22 5.65 14.63
CA ALA A 175 6.29 5.36 15.59
C ALA A 175 7.72 5.48 15.00
N GLY A 176 7.91 6.16 13.87
CA GLY A 176 9.22 6.47 13.28
C GLY A 176 10.05 5.22 12.96
N PRO A 177 11.08 4.89 13.77
CA PRO A 177 12.02 3.82 13.41
C PRO A 177 11.42 2.43 13.15
N ILE A 178 10.20 2.18 13.59
CA ILE A 178 9.49 0.91 13.37
C ILE A 178 8.31 1.04 12.40
N GLY A 179 8.06 2.22 11.85
CA GLY A 179 6.93 2.50 10.93
C GLY A 179 6.94 1.61 9.70
N TRP A 180 8.13 1.29 9.19
CA TRP A 180 8.29 0.38 8.05
C TRP A 180 7.66 -1.00 8.27
N LEU A 181 7.61 -1.52 9.52
CA LEU A 181 6.90 -2.77 9.84
C LEU A 181 5.39 -2.64 9.57
N GLY A 182 4.82 -1.48 9.92
CA GLY A 182 3.43 -1.15 9.62
C GLY A 182 3.15 -1.15 8.13
N LEU A 183 4.04 -0.55 7.33
CA LEU A 183 3.88 -0.45 5.89
C LEU A 183 4.08 -1.81 5.20
N ILE A 184 5.18 -2.51 5.48
CA ILE A 184 5.55 -3.76 4.80
C ILE A 184 4.66 -4.95 5.22
N PHE A 185 4.24 -5.01 6.48
CA PHE A 185 3.45 -6.14 6.98
C PHE A 185 2.01 -5.74 7.32
N GLY A 186 1.82 -4.64 8.03
CA GLY A 186 0.51 -4.20 8.51
C GLY A 186 -0.46 -3.86 7.39
N VAL A 187 -0.04 -3.05 6.41
CA VAL A 187 -0.88 -2.65 5.27
C VAL A 187 -1.26 -3.84 4.38
N PRO A 188 -0.34 -4.74 3.98
CA PRO A 188 -0.71 -5.95 3.24
C PRO A 188 -1.67 -6.87 4.00
N VAL A 189 -1.41 -7.12 5.28
CA VAL A 189 -2.31 -7.95 6.12
C VAL A 189 -3.69 -7.32 6.22
N TRP A 190 -3.77 -5.99 6.46
CA TRP A 190 -5.02 -5.26 6.47
C TRP A 190 -5.77 -5.34 5.12
N THR A 191 -5.05 -5.21 4.00
CA THR A 191 -5.63 -5.29 2.66
C THR A 191 -6.21 -6.68 2.39
N LEU A 192 -5.44 -7.75 2.68
CA LEU A 192 -5.87 -9.14 2.51
C LEU A 192 -7.07 -9.47 3.40
N GLY A 193 -6.98 -9.15 4.70
CA GLY A 193 -8.05 -9.46 5.64
C GLY A 193 -9.33 -8.68 5.34
N THR A 194 -9.23 -7.40 4.98
CA THR A 194 -10.39 -6.60 4.56
C THR A 194 -11.04 -7.19 3.31
N SER A 195 -10.24 -7.60 2.31
CA SER A 195 -10.73 -8.28 1.11
C SER A 195 -11.50 -9.56 1.45
N LEU A 196 -10.95 -10.36 2.35
CA LEU A 196 -11.57 -11.61 2.81
C LEU A 196 -12.90 -11.34 3.53
N PHE A 197 -12.92 -10.42 4.50
CA PHE A 197 -14.14 -10.08 5.23
C PHE A 197 -15.24 -9.54 4.34
N VAL A 198 -14.88 -8.69 3.37
CA VAL A 198 -15.81 -8.15 2.40
C VAL A 198 -16.40 -9.27 1.51
N ARG A 199 -15.61 -10.28 1.19
CA ARG A 199 -16.04 -11.43 0.38
C ARG A 199 -16.97 -12.38 1.13
N LEU A 200 -16.68 -12.64 2.42
CA LEU A 200 -17.41 -13.61 3.23
C LEU A 200 -18.73 -13.07 3.78
N ARG A 201 -18.88 -11.73 3.92
CA ARG A 201 -20.10 -11.15 4.46
C ARG A 201 -21.12 -10.90 3.35
N SER A 202 -22.32 -11.45 3.54
CA SER A 202 -23.47 -11.14 2.68
C SER A 202 -23.95 -9.70 2.90
N PRO A 203 -24.46 -9.01 1.86
CA PRO A 203 -25.00 -7.65 1.97
C PRO A 203 -26.12 -7.51 2.99
N GLU A 204 -26.94 -8.55 3.19
CA GLU A 204 -28.03 -8.55 4.16
C GLU A 204 -27.53 -8.41 5.60
N ARG A 205 -26.45 -9.11 5.98
CA ARG A 205 -25.87 -9.00 7.32
C ARG A 205 -25.24 -7.62 7.59
N MET A 206 -24.76 -6.95 6.55
CA MET A 206 -24.22 -5.60 6.66
C MET A 206 -25.33 -4.56 6.84
N ARG A 207 -26.47 -4.71 6.16
CA ARG A 207 -27.64 -3.83 6.31
C ARG A 207 -28.29 -3.96 7.69
N THR A 208 -28.48 -5.17 8.18
CA THR A 208 -29.07 -5.41 9.52
C THR A 208 -28.15 -4.87 10.63
N ALA A 209 -26.85 -4.95 10.52
CA ALA A 209 -25.91 -4.37 11.49
C ALA A 209 -25.93 -2.83 11.49
N ALA A 210 -26.12 -2.19 10.32
CA ALA A 210 -26.21 -0.73 10.20
C ALA A 210 -27.55 -0.16 10.70
N VAL A 211 -28.64 -0.94 10.70
CA VAL A 211 -29.96 -0.53 11.21
C VAL A 211 -30.05 -0.72 12.74
N ALA A 212 -29.21 -1.60 13.31
CA ALA A 212 -29.21 -1.91 14.75
C ALA A 212 -28.18 -1.06 15.55
N ALA A 213 -27.42 -0.19 14.90
CA ALA A 213 -26.41 0.70 15.49
C ALA A 213 -26.87 2.14 15.52
#